data_887f4c160ddeb3366169d632bc94f38d
#
_entry.id   887f4c160ddeb3366169d632bc94f38d
#
_cell.length_a   1.000
_cell.length_b   1.000
_cell.length_c   1.000
_cell.angle_alpha   90.00
_cell.angle_beta   90.00
_cell.angle_gamma   90.00
#
_symmetry.space_group_name_H-M   'P 1'
#
loop_
_entity.id
_entity.type
_entity.pdbx_description
1 polymer ?
#
loop_
_entity_poly.entity_id
_entity_poly.type
_entity_poly.pdbx_seq_one_letter_code
_entity_poly.pdbx_strand_id
1 'polypeptide(L)'
;MTLVILTILILAYVLIATENVTKVNRAAVAIFAGTVGWVLYVCFGMDFVTSEHLADYSRFLHLGDADSTSTTVKYFISRNVFLPWVGRAAEIVLFLLATMTIVEILNNNGCFDFVRQLLRTRSSKKMLWTLAIVTFLISINLDNLTTTVMMLTMMHAIIPSRRQRMIYGSAILLAANCGGALTVIGNPEGLVLWNSGAVTATVFSFSLLLPCLAAWLIPTAMMMRMLPERVDTEWIVMPFRGDDTRLNAWQRQLMLFVGIGGLWFIPTFHNITKLSPFLGALCVLSILWIVNEIFNRKLMNMDAMVERRTPRVLQYGVIQMILFVMGMMMAVGVVKESGAFDDLMNLLGGGEVRPNVWLHGIAAGVLSTVLDNFATAMNFFSLHDVVGLGDPSMILDPNYSTNGLYWQVVAYCVMAGGNVLGIGTISGLALMKMEHMHMGWFFRNIGWKALVGGVAGLAILWLSHTLMGGTIYLMI
;
A
#
# COMPACT_ATOMS: atom_id res chain seq x y z
N MET A 1 30.64 -3.49 -6.95
CA MET A 1 29.60 -3.87 -5.98
C MET A 1 28.26 -3.30 -6.40
N THR A 2 28.07 -2.01 -6.53
CA THR A 2 26.82 -1.29 -6.88
C THR A 2 26.12 -1.87 -8.10
N LEU A 3 26.85 -2.08 -9.21
CA LEU A 3 26.32 -2.68 -10.43
C LEU A 3 25.73 -4.09 -10.21
N VAL A 4 26.36 -4.90 -9.37
CA VAL A 4 25.88 -6.27 -9.08
C VAL A 4 24.58 -6.21 -8.26
N ILE A 5 24.52 -5.36 -7.23
CA ILE A 5 23.33 -5.16 -6.40
C ILE A 5 22.17 -4.62 -7.27
N LEU A 6 22.44 -3.63 -8.12
CA LEU A 6 21.44 -3.09 -9.05
C LEU A 6 20.95 -4.14 -10.04
N THR A 7 21.86 -4.98 -10.57
CA THR A 7 21.48 -6.08 -11.48
C THR A 7 20.57 -7.09 -10.79
N ILE A 8 20.84 -7.44 -9.54
CA ILE A 8 19.97 -8.33 -8.74
C ILE A 8 18.58 -7.72 -8.56
N LEU A 9 18.50 -6.41 -8.28
CA LEU A 9 17.20 -5.72 -8.14
C LEU A 9 16.43 -5.73 -9.47
N ILE A 10 17.09 -5.42 -10.59
CA ILE A 10 16.46 -5.43 -11.92
C ILE A 10 15.93 -6.84 -12.25
N LEU A 11 16.74 -7.87 -12.01
CA LEU A 11 16.31 -9.26 -12.22
C LEU A 11 15.12 -9.63 -11.31
N ALA A 12 15.16 -9.18 -10.06
CA ALA A 12 14.03 -9.36 -9.14
C ALA A 12 12.76 -8.68 -9.68
N TYR A 13 12.85 -7.48 -10.23
CA TYR A 13 11.70 -6.81 -10.84
C TYR A 13 11.16 -7.55 -12.07
N VAL A 14 12.01 -8.07 -12.91
CA VAL A 14 11.59 -8.90 -14.05
C VAL A 14 10.83 -10.14 -13.55
N LEU A 15 11.32 -10.82 -12.52
CA LEU A 15 10.66 -11.99 -11.95
C LEU A 15 9.33 -11.62 -11.25
N ILE A 16 9.27 -10.50 -10.54
CA ILE A 16 8.04 -9.99 -9.91
C ILE A 16 7.00 -9.65 -10.99
N ALA A 17 7.38 -8.92 -12.05
CA ALA A 17 6.49 -8.55 -13.14
C ALA A 17 5.98 -9.78 -13.91
N THR A 18 6.78 -10.83 -13.99
CA THR A 18 6.45 -12.08 -14.68
C THR A 18 5.88 -13.17 -13.77
N GLU A 19 5.48 -12.87 -12.54
CA GLU A 19 4.90 -13.84 -11.57
C GLU A 19 3.77 -14.67 -12.19
N ASN A 20 2.93 -14.07 -13.02
CA ASN A 20 1.82 -14.77 -13.67
C ASN A 20 2.26 -15.87 -14.63
N VAL A 21 3.44 -15.72 -15.24
CA VAL A 21 4.04 -16.66 -16.20
C VAL A 21 4.94 -17.66 -15.49
N THR A 22 5.87 -17.14 -14.68
CA THR A 22 6.89 -17.95 -14.00
C THR A 22 6.35 -18.72 -12.81
N LYS A 23 5.22 -18.31 -12.25
CA LYS A 23 4.64 -18.85 -11.00
C LYS A 23 5.56 -18.72 -9.77
N VAL A 24 6.63 -17.94 -9.88
CA VAL A 24 7.51 -17.64 -8.76
C VAL A 24 6.87 -16.58 -7.88
N ASN A 25 6.85 -16.83 -6.56
CA ASN A 25 6.23 -15.93 -5.62
C ASN A 25 7.05 -14.64 -5.46
N ARG A 26 6.40 -13.47 -5.67
CA ARG A 26 7.03 -12.16 -5.55
C ARG A 26 7.69 -11.90 -4.19
N ALA A 27 7.10 -12.39 -3.09
CA ALA A 27 7.66 -12.21 -1.75
C ALA A 27 8.99 -12.95 -1.61
N ALA A 28 9.08 -14.17 -2.14
CA ALA A 28 10.33 -14.93 -2.13
C ALA A 28 11.44 -14.21 -2.93
N VAL A 29 11.08 -13.66 -4.09
CA VAL A 29 12.02 -12.89 -4.93
C VAL A 29 12.50 -11.63 -4.21
N ALA A 30 11.60 -10.87 -3.60
CA ALA A 30 11.93 -9.65 -2.87
C ALA A 30 12.84 -9.93 -1.67
N ILE A 31 12.53 -10.96 -0.87
CA ILE A 31 13.37 -11.37 0.26
C ILE A 31 14.76 -11.80 -0.20
N PHE A 32 14.81 -12.59 -1.28
CA PHE A 32 16.09 -13.03 -1.86
C PHE A 32 16.94 -11.83 -2.29
N ALA A 33 16.36 -10.88 -3.04
CA ALA A 33 17.05 -9.68 -3.49
C ALA A 33 17.56 -8.84 -2.31
N GLY A 34 16.72 -8.63 -1.29
CA GLY A 34 17.10 -7.89 -0.09
C GLY A 34 18.21 -8.59 0.70
N THR A 35 18.08 -9.88 0.98
CA THR A 35 19.06 -10.63 1.76
C THR A 35 20.41 -10.73 1.06
N VAL A 36 20.41 -11.13 -0.21
CA VAL A 36 21.66 -11.26 -1.00
C VAL A 36 22.30 -9.89 -1.19
N GLY A 37 21.50 -8.85 -1.47
CA GLY A 37 22.00 -7.47 -1.60
C GLY A 37 22.76 -7.02 -0.35
N TRP A 38 22.18 -7.18 0.84
CA TRP A 38 22.84 -6.80 2.10
C TRP A 38 24.08 -7.64 2.40
N VAL A 39 24.06 -8.95 2.12
CA VAL A 39 25.26 -9.78 2.27
C VAL A 39 26.39 -9.29 1.36
N LEU A 40 26.09 -8.99 0.09
CA LEU A 40 27.10 -8.45 -0.83
C LEU A 40 27.59 -7.08 -0.36
N TYR A 41 26.73 -6.19 0.13
CA TYR A 41 27.08 -4.89 0.64
C TYR A 41 28.04 -4.99 1.84
N VAL A 42 27.77 -5.85 2.81
CA VAL A 42 28.63 -6.08 3.97
C VAL A 42 29.96 -6.71 3.59
N CYS A 43 29.97 -7.63 2.61
CA CYS A 43 31.19 -8.34 2.22
C CYS A 43 32.11 -7.51 1.30
N PHE A 44 31.54 -6.71 0.40
CA PHE A 44 32.28 -6.04 -0.67
C PHE A 44 32.15 -4.51 -0.67
N GLY A 45 31.37 -3.92 0.23
CA GLY A 45 31.10 -2.49 0.32
C GLY A 45 31.97 -1.73 1.34
N MET A 46 32.98 -2.35 1.92
CA MET A 46 33.74 -1.77 3.03
C MET A 46 34.39 -0.43 2.68
N ASP A 47 35.06 -0.35 1.54
CA ASP A 47 35.75 0.88 1.11
C ASP A 47 34.74 1.98 0.75
N PHE A 48 33.61 1.62 0.15
CA PHE A 48 32.52 2.53 -0.19
C PHE A 48 31.89 3.12 1.08
N VAL A 49 31.60 2.28 2.07
CA VAL A 49 30.97 2.72 3.34
C VAL A 49 31.88 3.68 4.11
N THR A 50 33.18 3.42 4.15
CA THR A 50 34.15 4.31 4.84
C THR A 50 34.26 5.66 4.15
N SER A 51 34.02 5.78 2.85
CA SER A 51 34.03 7.05 2.13
C SER A 51 32.68 7.79 2.25
N GLU A 52 31.56 7.11 2.06
CA GLU A 52 30.22 7.70 2.07
C GLU A 52 29.77 8.11 3.48
N HIS A 53 30.00 7.26 4.47
CA HIS A 53 29.65 7.50 5.87
C HIS A 53 30.84 7.94 6.73
N LEU A 54 31.79 8.68 6.16
CA LEU A 54 33.05 9.03 6.82
C LEU A 54 32.86 9.69 8.19
N ALA A 55 31.92 10.63 8.30
CA ALA A 55 31.67 11.36 9.55
C ALA A 55 31.13 10.45 10.66
N ASP A 56 30.16 9.60 10.32
CA ASP A 56 29.51 8.69 11.27
C ASP A 56 30.43 7.52 11.63
N TYR A 57 31.21 7.03 10.66
CA TYR A 57 32.17 5.98 10.90
C TYR A 57 33.33 6.46 11.78
N SER A 58 33.86 7.67 11.56
CA SER A 58 34.88 8.26 12.41
C SER A 58 34.39 8.48 13.85
N ARG A 59 33.16 8.97 14.01
CA ARG A 59 32.51 9.07 15.33
C ARG A 59 32.36 7.71 16.02
N PHE A 60 31.96 6.69 15.26
CA PHE A 60 31.82 5.33 15.77
C PHE A 60 33.20 4.78 16.28
N LEU A 61 34.27 4.98 15.54
CA LEU A 61 35.62 4.57 15.96
C LEU A 61 36.05 5.29 17.23
N HIS A 62 35.86 6.63 17.29
CA HIS A 62 36.22 7.42 18.48
C HIS A 62 35.46 7.02 19.73
N LEU A 63 34.16 6.74 19.61
CA LEU A 63 33.34 6.30 20.74
C LEU A 63 33.67 4.88 21.22
N GLY A 64 34.18 4.04 20.34
CA GLY A 64 34.55 2.64 20.65
C GLY A 64 36.00 2.44 20.99
N ASP A 65 36.87 3.50 20.92
CA ASP A 65 38.33 3.41 21.03
C ASP A 65 38.91 2.25 20.19
N ALA A 66 38.39 2.12 18.96
CA ALA A 66 38.63 0.97 18.09
C ALA A 66 39.43 1.37 16.84
N ASP A 67 40.34 0.49 16.45
CA ASP A 67 41.06 0.63 15.18
C ASP A 67 40.17 0.30 13.98
N SER A 68 40.40 0.95 12.84
CA SER A 68 39.71 0.66 11.59
C SER A 68 40.19 -0.68 11.02
N THR A 69 39.45 -1.73 11.31
CA THR A 69 39.65 -3.08 10.77
C THR A 69 38.48 -3.51 9.93
N SER A 70 38.66 -4.51 9.06
CA SER A 70 37.53 -5.11 8.28
C SER A 70 36.36 -5.56 9.17
N THR A 71 36.65 -6.08 10.35
CA THR A 71 35.63 -6.49 11.32
C THR A 71 34.88 -5.30 11.90
N THR A 72 35.60 -4.20 12.21
CA THR A 72 35.00 -2.97 12.74
C THR A 72 34.09 -2.30 11.73
N VAL A 73 34.47 -2.27 10.43
CA VAL A 73 33.63 -1.77 9.35
C VAL A 73 32.35 -2.61 9.20
N LYS A 74 32.48 -3.94 9.20
CA LYS A 74 31.29 -4.83 9.12
C LYS A 74 30.35 -4.62 10.32
N TYR A 75 30.91 -4.38 11.49
CA TYR A 75 30.13 -4.11 12.70
C TYR A 75 29.40 -2.75 12.59
N PHE A 76 30.08 -1.73 12.07
CA PHE A 76 29.47 -0.43 11.79
C PHE A 76 28.32 -0.56 10.79
N ILE A 77 28.54 -1.24 9.64
CA ILE A 77 27.47 -1.46 8.64
C ILE A 77 26.28 -2.14 9.28
N SER A 78 26.53 -3.21 10.04
CA SER A 78 25.43 -3.99 10.66
C SER A 78 24.60 -3.14 11.62
N ARG A 79 25.21 -2.31 12.45
CA ARG A 79 24.52 -1.54 13.50
C ARG A 79 23.98 -0.20 13.01
N ASN A 80 24.76 0.52 12.23
CA ASN A 80 24.46 1.92 11.91
C ASN A 80 23.81 2.10 10.53
N VAL A 81 23.97 1.15 9.63
CA VAL A 81 23.40 1.22 8.29
C VAL A 81 22.25 0.21 8.12
N PHE A 82 22.51 -1.08 8.35
CA PHE A 82 21.53 -2.14 8.14
C PHE A 82 20.37 -2.12 9.14
N LEU A 83 20.68 -2.03 10.45
CA LEU A 83 19.65 -2.11 11.49
C LEU A 83 18.59 -1.00 11.40
N PRO A 84 18.89 0.27 11.06
CA PRO A 84 17.89 1.30 10.81
C PRO A 84 16.90 0.93 9.66
N TRP A 85 17.38 0.30 8.59
CA TRP A 85 16.51 -0.18 7.51
C TRP A 85 15.59 -1.30 7.97
N VAL A 86 16.11 -2.24 8.76
CA VAL A 86 15.29 -3.28 9.39
C VAL A 86 14.25 -2.65 10.31
N GLY A 87 14.62 -1.66 11.11
CA GLY A 87 13.71 -0.93 12.00
C GLY A 87 12.55 -0.30 11.22
N ARG A 88 12.85 0.49 10.18
CA ARG A 88 11.82 1.10 9.31
C ARG A 88 10.91 0.06 8.66
N ALA A 89 11.49 -1.03 8.14
CA ALA A 89 10.70 -2.11 7.55
C ALA A 89 9.82 -2.82 8.59
N ALA A 90 10.33 -3.05 9.79
CA ALA A 90 9.58 -3.66 10.89
C ALA A 90 8.39 -2.80 11.34
N GLU A 91 8.54 -1.48 11.42
CA GLU A 91 7.46 -0.56 11.75
C GLU A 91 6.29 -0.67 10.75
N ILE A 92 6.58 -0.69 9.45
CA ILE A 92 5.58 -0.85 8.41
C ILE A 92 4.90 -2.23 8.50
N VAL A 93 5.69 -3.29 8.65
CA VAL A 93 5.20 -4.66 8.78
C VAL A 93 4.30 -4.83 10.01
N LEU A 94 4.70 -4.31 11.15
CA LEU A 94 3.91 -4.38 12.39
C LEU A 94 2.61 -3.59 12.27
N PHE A 95 2.63 -2.45 11.60
CA PHE A 95 1.41 -1.69 11.31
C PHE A 95 0.45 -2.49 10.45
N LEU A 96 0.93 -3.04 9.32
CA LEU A 96 0.11 -3.86 8.42
C LEU A 96 -0.44 -5.10 9.12
N LEU A 97 0.39 -5.77 9.92
CA LEU A 97 -0.05 -6.93 10.71
C LEU A 97 -1.19 -6.56 11.66
N ALA A 98 -1.05 -5.43 12.37
CA ALA A 98 -2.07 -4.97 13.31
C ALA A 98 -3.38 -4.61 12.59
N THR A 99 -3.32 -3.80 11.53
CA THR A 99 -4.52 -3.36 10.79
C THR A 99 -5.23 -4.51 10.10
N MET A 100 -4.49 -5.43 9.48
CA MET A 100 -5.08 -6.62 8.85
C MET A 100 -5.72 -7.55 9.87
N THR A 101 -5.12 -7.70 11.06
CA THR A 101 -5.72 -8.49 12.15
C THR A 101 -6.99 -7.84 12.69
N ILE A 102 -7.04 -6.51 12.83
CA ILE A 102 -8.26 -5.77 13.19
C ILE A 102 -9.38 -6.09 12.20
N VAL A 103 -9.08 -5.99 10.90
CA VAL A 103 -10.07 -6.28 9.85
C VAL A 103 -10.55 -7.73 9.90
N GLU A 104 -9.65 -8.67 10.14
CA GLU A 104 -10.00 -10.08 10.26
C GLU A 104 -10.92 -10.34 11.46
N ILE A 105 -10.63 -9.76 12.62
CA ILE A 105 -11.50 -9.84 13.80
C ILE A 105 -12.89 -9.29 13.48
N LEU A 106 -12.99 -8.12 12.85
CA LEU A 106 -14.26 -7.50 12.48
C LEU A 106 -15.04 -8.36 11.48
N ASN A 107 -14.36 -8.89 10.45
CA ASN A 107 -14.97 -9.72 9.43
C ASN A 107 -15.46 -11.07 10.00
N ASN A 108 -14.69 -11.70 10.86
CA ASN A 108 -15.04 -12.97 11.50
C ASN A 108 -16.25 -12.83 12.44
N ASN A 109 -16.48 -11.65 12.99
CA ASN A 109 -17.64 -11.35 13.84
C ASN A 109 -18.84 -10.80 13.06
N GLY A 110 -18.80 -10.78 11.72
CA GLY A 110 -19.91 -10.33 10.88
C GLY A 110 -20.19 -8.83 11.01
N CYS A 111 -19.17 -8.02 11.40
CA CYS A 111 -19.35 -6.57 11.55
C CYS A 111 -19.62 -5.87 10.23
N PHE A 112 -19.30 -6.49 9.07
CA PHE A 112 -19.55 -5.96 7.73
C PHE A 112 -20.83 -6.52 7.08
N ASP A 113 -21.66 -7.28 7.79
CA ASP A 113 -22.89 -7.89 7.24
C ASP A 113 -23.92 -6.86 6.75
N PHE A 114 -23.87 -5.63 7.28
CA PHE A 114 -24.71 -4.53 6.79
C PHE A 114 -24.47 -4.23 5.30
N VAL A 115 -23.25 -4.45 4.79
CA VAL A 115 -22.92 -4.25 3.37
C VAL A 115 -23.79 -5.11 2.47
N ARG A 116 -24.08 -6.36 2.88
CA ARG A 116 -24.96 -7.27 2.13
C ARG A 116 -26.39 -6.76 2.02
N GLN A 117 -26.89 -6.12 3.05
CA GLN A 117 -28.24 -5.54 3.02
C GLN A 117 -28.29 -4.40 1.99
N LEU A 118 -27.22 -3.61 1.86
CA LEU A 118 -27.09 -2.55 0.86
C LEU A 118 -27.05 -3.11 -0.58
N LEU A 119 -26.55 -4.33 -0.75
CA LEU A 119 -26.44 -4.98 -2.06
C LEU A 119 -27.76 -5.64 -2.53
N ARG A 120 -28.84 -5.58 -1.76
CA ARG A 120 -30.16 -6.11 -2.14
C ARG A 120 -30.83 -5.25 -3.21
N THR A 121 -30.34 -5.31 -4.45
CA THR A 121 -30.94 -4.60 -5.59
C THR A 121 -30.93 -5.47 -6.84
N ARG A 122 -31.94 -5.30 -7.70
CA ARG A 122 -32.00 -5.95 -9.02
C ARG A 122 -31.52 -5.05 -10.16
N SER A 123 -31.23 -3.79 -9.87
CA SER A 123 -30.71 -2.85 -10.88
C SER A 123 -29.21 -2.96 -10.98
N SER A 124 -28.67 -3.30 -12.16
CA SER A 124 -27.24 -3.40 -12.41
C SER A 124 -26.50 -2.11 -12.11
N LYS A 125 -27.08 -0.97 -12.46
CA LYS A 125 -26.49 0.34 -12.22
C LYS A 125 -26.38 0.65 -10.73
N LYS A 126 -27.46 0.40 -9.97
CA LYS A 126 -27.45 0.58 -8.51
C LYS A 126 -26.44 -0.36 -7.84
N MET A 127 -26.39 -1.62 -8.27
CA MET A 127 -25.43 -2.61 -7.76
C MET A 127 -23.98 -2.13 -7.98
N LEU A 128 -23.66 -1.65 -9.19
CA LEU A 128 -22.31 -1.16 -9.53
C LEU A 128 -21.89 -0.01 -8.62
N TRP A 129 -22.73 1.01 -8.50
CA TRP A 129 -22.43 2.18 -7.68
C TRP A 129 -22.38 1.85 -6.20
N THR A 130 -23.28 1.00 -5.69
CA THR A 130 -23.25 0.58 -4.28
C THR A 130 -21.97 -0.17 -3.98
N LEU A 131 -21.59 -1.14 -4.82
CA LEU A 131 -20.32 -1.87 -4.65
C LEU A 131 -19.13 -0.93 -4.68
N ALA A 132 -19.05 -0.05 -5.67
CA ALA A 132 -17.91 0.86 -5.81
C ALA A 132 -17.82 1.88 -4.66
N ILE A 133 -18.92 2.52 -4.27
CA ILE A 133 -18.95 3.51 -3.17
C ILE A 133 -18.59 2.84 -1.84
N VAL A 134 -19.23 1.71 -1.53
CA VAL A 134 -18.96 0.99 -0.27
C VAL A 134 -17.51 0.53 -0.23
N THR A 135 -16.99 -0.01 -1.33
CA THR A 135 -15.57 -0.42 -1.42
C THR A 135 -14.63 0.76 -1.20
N PHE A 136 -14.89 1.88 -1.85
CA PHE A 136 -14.08 3.09 -1.69
C PHE A 136 -14.05 3.55 -0.23
N LEU A 137 -15.21 3.67 0.42
CA LEU A 137 -15.32 4.10 1.82
C LEU A 137 -14.65 3.14 2.80
N ILE A 138 -14.75 1.84 2.55
CA ILE A 138 -14.08 0.83 3.38
C ILE A 138 -12.58 0.93 3.18
N SER A 139 -12.10 1.06 1.94
CA SER A 139 -10.67 1.08 1.61
C SER A 139 -9.95 2.35 2.06
N ILE A 140 -10.66 3.44 2.37
CA ILE A 140 -10.06 4.62 3.03
C ILE A 140 -9.42 4.25 4.36
N ASN A 141 -9.95 3.25 5.05
CA ASN A 141 -9.54 2.87 6.40
C ASN A 141 -8.85 1.52 6.47
N LEU A 142 -9.14 0.66 5.51
CA LEU A 142 -8.64 -0.68 5.44
C LEU A 142 -7.72 -0.81 4.23
N ASP A 143 -6.75 -1.69 4.35
CA ASP A 143 -5.87 -2.05 3.25
C ASP A 143 -6.65 -2.45 1.98
N ASN A 144 -6.18 -1.97 0.84
CA ASN A 144 -6.80 -2.17 -0.47
C ASN A 144 -6.93 -3.65 -0.87
N LEU A 145 -5.96 -4.50 -0.51
CA LEU A 145 -6.01 -5.94 -0.79
C LEU A 145 -7.14 -6.61 0.01
N THR A 146 -7.14 -6.41 1.33
CA THR A 146 -8.15 -7.01 2.21
C THR A 146 -9.55 -6.56 1.83
N THR A 147 -9.73 -5.26 1.58
CA THR A 147 -11.00 -4.68 1.10
C THR A 147 -11.44 -5.30 -0.21
N THR A 148 -10.52 -5.41 -1.19
CA THR A 148 -10.82 -6.01 -2.50
C THR A 148 -11.27 -7.46 -2.34
N VAL A 149 -10.51 -8.29 -1.62
CA VAL A 149 -10.84 -9.73 -1.44
C VAL A 149 -12.17 -9.91 -0.70
N MET A 150 -12.41 -9.11 0.35
CA MET A 150 -13.68 -9.13 1.09
C MET A 150 -14.87 -8.80 0.17
N MET A 151 -14.78 -7.70 -0.58
CA MET A 151 -15.88 -7.26 -1.47
C MET A 151 -16.08 -8.20 -2.66
N LEU A 152 -15.00 -8.76 -3.22
CA LEU A 152 -15.08 -9.78 -4.28
C LEU A 152 -15.76 -11.05 -3.77
N THR A 153 -15.46 -11.49 -2.56
CA THR A 153 -16.09 -12.66 -1.95
C THR A 153 -17.59 -12.42 -1.74
N MET A 154 -17.98 -11.24 -1.26
CA MET A 154 -19.40 -10.87 -1.12
C MET A 154 -20.11 -10.81 -2.48
N MET A 155 -19.48 -10.20 -3.49
CA MET A 155 -19.99 -10.12 -4.85
C MET A 155 -20.16 -11.51 -5.47
N HIS A 156 -19.19 -12.39 -5.28
CA HIS A 156 -19.21 -13.75 -5.82
C HIS A 156 -20.36 -14.58 -5.27
N ALA A 157 -20.77 -14.35 -4.02
CA ALA A 157 -21.92 -15.01 -3.40
C ALA A 157 -23.27 -14.53 -3.94
N ILE A 158 -23.33 -13.35 -4.57
CA ILE A 158 -24.60 -12.72 -5.00
C ILE A 158 -24.79 -12.81 -6.51
N ILE A 159 -23.71 -12.75 -7.30
CA ILE A 159 -23.76 -12.63 -8.75
C ILE A 159 -23.27 -13.93 -9.41
N PRO A 160 -24.16 -14.75 -10.02
CA PRO A 160 -23.78 -16.02 -10.64
C PRO A 160 -23.02 -15.82 -11.96
N SER A 161 -23.34 -14.76 -12.72
CA SER A 161 -22.75 -14.51 -14.04
C SER A 161 -21.29 -14.06 -13.95
N ARG A 162 -20.34 -14.89 -14.43
CA ARG A 162 -18.92 -14.59 -14.46
C ARG A 162 -18.62 -13.29 -15.22
N ARG A 163 -19.27 -13.04 -16.37
CA ARG A 163 -19.05 -11.82 -17.16
C ARG A 163 -19.43 -10.56 -16.38
N GLN A 164 -20.51 -10.63 -15.61
CA GLN A 164 -20.92 -9.52 -14.74
C GLN A 164 -19.94 -9.35 -13.57
N ARG A 165 -19.52 -10.46 -12.93
CA ARG A 165 -18.53 -10.41 -11.84
C ARG A 165 -17.21 -9.79 -12.28
N MET A 166 -16.74 -10.05 -13.50
CA MET A 166 -15.54 -9.41 -14.04
C MET A 166 -15.68 -7.88 -14.09
N ILE A 167 -16.85 -7.35 -14.45
CA ILE A 167 -17.09 -5.90 -14.52
C ILE A 167 -17.24 -5.30 -13.11
N TYR A 168 -18.07 -5.90 -12.27
CA TYR A 168 -18.25 -5.44 -10.88
C TYR A 168 -16.95 -5.56 -10.07
N GLY A 169 -16.23 -6.67 -10.23
CA GLY A 169 -14.93 -6.87 -9.59
C GLY A 169 -13.89 -5.84 -10.02
N SER A 170 -13.93 -5.42 -11.29
CA SER A 170 -13.06 -4.33 -11.76
C SER A 170 -13.43 -2.99 -11.12
N ALA A 171 -14.72 -2.70 -10.92
CA ALA A 171 -15.14 -1.49 -10.21
C ALA A 171 -14.72 -1.53 -8.72
N ILE A 172 -14.84 -2.70 -8.08
CA ILE A 172 -14.32 -2.93 -6.73
C ILE A 172 -12.82 -2.65 -6.67
N LEU A 173 -12.04 -3.19 -7.61
CA LEU A 173 -10.60 -3.00 -7.68
C LEU A 173 -10.23 -1.51 -7.77
N LEU A 174 -10.82 -0.79 -8.72
CA LEU A 174 -10.55 0.63 -8.92
C LEU A 174 -10.93 1.46 -7.69
N ALA A 175 -12.08 1.18 -7.10
CA ALA A 175 -12.55 1.84 -5.90
C ALA A 175 -11.65 1.55 -4.68
N ALA A 176 -11.18 0.30 -4.53
CA ALA A 176 -10.29 -0.09 -3.44
C ALA A 176 -8.91 0.57 -3.56
N ASN A 177 -8.30 0.55 -4.74
CA ASN A 177 -6.99 1.15 -4.95
C ASN A 177 -7.04 2.68 -4.78
N CYS A 178 -8.08 3.34 -5.31
CA CYS A 178 -8.24 4.80 -5.16
C CYS A 178 -8.61 5.20 -3.72
N GLY A 179 -9.42 4.39 -3.03
CA GLY A 179 -9.74 4.61 -1.61
C GLY A 179 -8.53 4.42 -0.71
N GLY A 180 -7.75 3.36 -0.94
CA GLY A 180 -6.52 3.09 -0.19
C GLY A 180 -5.45 4.16 -0.39
N ALA A 181 -5.32 4.71 -1.60
CA ALA A 181 -4.36 5.78 -1.88
C ALA A 181 -4.77 7.16 -1.34
N LEU A 182 -6.03 7.33 -0.93
CA LEU A 182 -6.52 8.59 -0.37
C LEU A 182 -5.93 8.89 1.01
N THR A 183 -5.61 7.87 1.79
CA THR A 183 -5.11 8.03 3.15
C THR A 183 -3.75 7.36 3.33
N VAL A 184 -2.99 7.85 4.29
CA VAL A 184 -1.67 7.29 4.63
C VAL A 184 -1.75 5.87 5.23
N ILE A 185 -2.93 5.44 5.67
CA ILE A 185 -3.15 4.12 6.31
C ILE A 185 -3.82 3.10 5.39
N GLY A 186 -4.35 3.53 4.25
CA GLY A 186 -5.13 2.68 3.35
C GLY A 186 -4.27 1.82 2.40
N ASN A 187 -2.97 2.12 2.28
CA ASN A 187 -2.02 1.32 1.52
C ASN A 187 -0.59 1.44 2.09
N PRO A 188 0.30 0.48 1.78
CA PRO A 188 1.68 0.50 2.30
C PRO A 188 2.50 1.71 1.82
N GLU A 189 2.24 2.21 0.60
CA GLU A 189 2.97 3.34 0.00
C GLU A 189 2.74 4.62 0.80
N GLY A 190 1.48 4.91 1.13
CA GLY A 190 1.11 6.05 1.97
C GLY A 190 1.73 5.97 3.37
N LEU A 191 1.75 4.77 3.94
CA LEU A 191 2.32 4.52 5.26
C LEU A 191 3.84 4.78 5.29
N VAL A 192 4.57 4.37 4.24
CA VAL A 192 6.01 4.66 4.12
C VAL A 192 6.27 6.16 4.07
N LEU A 193 5.52 6.91 3.25
CA LEU A 193 5.65 8.37 3.17
C LEU A 193 5.36 9.05 4.51
N TRP A 194 4.35 8.60 5.21
CA TRP A 194 4.01 9.16 6.52
C TRP A 194 5.08 8.84 7.57
N ASN A 195 5.53 7.60 7.63
CA ASN A 195 6.54 7.17 8.61
C ASN A 195 7.92 7.80 8.34
N SER A 196 8.24 8.13 7.08
CA SER A 196 9.46 8.87 6.72
C SER A 196 9.37 10.37 6.96
N GLY A 197 8.22 10.90 7.38
CA GLY A 197 7.98 12.34 7.55
C GLY A 197 7.81 13.11 6.24
N ALA A 198 7.71 12.42 5.10
CA ALA A 198 7.52 13.03 3.80
C ALA A 198 6.14 13.69 3.65
N VAL A 199 5.12 13.17 4.34
CA VAL A 199 3.77 13.72 4.33
C VAL A 199 3.12 13.68 5.71
N THR A 200 2.19 14.61 5.95
CA THR A 200 1.25 14.54 7.07
C THR A 200 -0.07 13.94 6.62
N ALA A 201 -0.72 13.16 7.47
CA ALA A 201 -1.94 12.42 7.13
C ALA A 201 -3.05 13.34 6.58
N THR A 202 -3.23 14.52 7.17
CA THR A 202 -4.28 15.47 6.79
C THR A 202 -4.03 16.08 5.41
N VAL A 203 -2.83 16.62 5.19
CA VAL A 203 -2.49 17.27 3.89
C VAL A 203 -2.51 16.26 2.77
N PHE A 204 -1.95 15.07 2.99
CA PHE A 204 -1.95 13.98 2.01
C PHE A 204 -3.37 13.61 1.57
N SER A 205 -4.25 13.34 2.54
CA SER A 205 -5.64 12.96 2.25
C SER A 205 -6.42 14.09 1.55
N PHE A 206 -6.22 15.33 1.98
CA PHE A 206 -6.92 16.46 1.37
C PHE A 206 -6.48 16.72 -0.07
N SER A 207 -5.18 16.66 -0.34
CA SER A 207 -4.61 16.88 -1.68
C SER A 207 -5.04 15.79 -2.68
N LEU A 208 -5.15 14.55 -2.23
CA LEU A 208 -5.49 13.41 -3.10
C LEU A 208 -7.00 13.15 -3.20
N LEU A 209 -7.85 13.83 -2.41
CA LEU A 209 -9.29 13.58 -2.39
C LEU A 209 -9.92 13.69 -3.78
N LEU A 210 -9.82 14.84 -4.42
CA LEU A 210 -10.43 15.08 -5.73
C LEU A 210 -9.77 14.24 -6.85
N PRO A 211 -8.43 14.12 -6.93
CA PRO A 211 -7.76 13.23 -7.86
C PRO A 211 -8.22 11.76 -7.74
N CYS A 212 -8.25 11.20 -6.54
CA CYS A 212 -8.69 9.83 -6.31
C CYS A 212 -10.18 9.64 -6.64
N LEU A 213 -11.05 10.60 -6.30
CA LEU A 213 -12.46 10.55 -6.70
C LEU A 213 -12.61 10.50 -8.22
N ALA A 214 -11.92 11.35 -8.98
CA ALA A 214 -11.97 11.33 -10.43
C ALA A 214 -11.45 10.00 -11.01
N ALA A 215 -10.36 9.46 -10.45
CA ALA A 215 -9.70 8.26 -10.92
C ALA A 215 -10.60 7.00 -10.88
N TRP A 216 -11.59 6.91 -9.98
CA TRP A 216 -12.51 5.78 -9.94
C TRP A 216 -13.93 6.10 -10.39
N LEU A 217 -14.43 7.33 -10.17
CA LEU A 217 -15.80 7.70 -10.60
C LEU A 217 -15.94 7.68 -12.13
N ILE A 218 -14.96 8.25 -12.85
CA ILE A 218 -15.00 8.33 -14.32
C ILE A 218 -15.01 6.93 -14.95
N PRO A 219 -14.07 6.01 -14.66
CA PRO A 219 -14.11 4.68 -15.24
C PRO A 219 -15.33 3.87 -14.78
N THR A 220 -15.79 4.02 -13.54
CA THR A 220 -17.01 3.35 -13.06
C THR A 220 -18.24 3.81 -13.84
N ALA A 221 -18.40 5.11 -14.11
CA ALA A 221 -19.46 5.63 -14.95
C ALA A 221 -19.40 5.09 -16.39
N MET A 222 -18.19 4.95 -16.95
CA MET A 222 -18.01 4.35 -18.27
C MET A 222 -18.31 2.85 -18.29
N MET A 223 -18.03 2.12 -17.21
CA MET A 223 -18.34 0.68 -17.08
C MET A 223 -19.85 0.41 -16.96
N MET A 224 -20.63 1.36 -16.49
CA MET A 224 -22.09 1.23 -16.37
C MET A 224 -22.77 0.86 -17.70
N ARG A 225 -22.20 1.30 -18.83
CA ARG A 225 -22.72 0.98 -20.18
C ARG A 225 -22.46 -0.46 -20.62
N MET A 226 -21.63 -1.20 -19.91
CA MET A 226 -21.27 -2.59 -20.23
C MET A 226 -22.18 -3.61 -19.55
N LEU A 227 -23.02 -3.16 -18.63
CA LEU A 227 -23.89 -4.00 -17.83
C LEU A 227 -25.33 -4.03 -18.39
N PRO A 228 -26.03 -5.18 -18.27
CA PRO A 228 -27.46 -5.27 -18.59
C PRO A 228 -28.27 -4.40 -17.62
N GLU A 229 -29.51 -4.11 -17.93
CA GLU A 229 -30.38 -3.30 -17.05
C GLU A 229 -30.68 -3.97 -15.71
N ARG A 230 -30.82 -5.29 -15.72
CA ARG A 230 -31.15 -6.10 -14.53
C ARG A 230 -30.06 -7.12 -14.25
N VAL A 231 -29.80 -7.34 -12.97
CA VAL A 231 -28.93 -8.40 -12.47
C VAL A 231 -29.78 -9.58 -12.08
N ASP A 232 -29.44 -10.76 -12.57
CA ASP A 232 -29.94 -12.00 -12.02
C ASP A 232 -29.15 -12.29 -10.74
N THR A 233 -29.79 -12.09 -9.60
CA THR A 233 -29.18 -12.34 -8.30
C THR A 233 -29.69 -13.65 -7.75
N GLU A 234 -28.81 -14.61 -7.58
CA GLU A 234 -29.04 -15.80 -6.77
C GLU A 234 -28.56 -15.51 -5.35
N TRP A 235 -29.52 -15.40 -4.43
CA TRP A 235 -29.21 -15.31 -3.02
C TRP A 235 -28.87 -16.69 -2.50
N ILE A 236 -27.62 -17.11 -2.69
CA ILE A 236 -27.12 -18.31 -2.03
C ILE A 236 -27.01 -17.96 -0.55
N VAL A 237 -27.80 -18.65 0.26
CA VAL A 237 -27.65 -18.61 1.71
C VAL A 237 -26.34 -19.33 2.02
N MET A 238 -25.23 -18.63 1.92
CA MET A 238 -23.99 -19.13 2.50
C MET A 238 -24.15 -19.04 4.02
N PRO A 239 -23.83 -20.09 4.78
CA PRO A 239 -23.72 -19.99 6.22
C PRO A 239 -22.68 -18.90 6.50
N PHE A 240 -23.14 -17.81 7.08
CA PHE A 240 -22.28 -16.67 7.38
C PHE A 240 -21.39 -17.00 8.57
N ARG A 241 -20.17 -16.50 8.52
CA ARG A 241 -19.27 -16.47 9.67
C ARG A 241 -19.90 -15.76 10.89
N GLY A 242 -20.82 -14.80 10.64
CA GLY A 242 -21.53 -14.08 11.68
C GLY A 242 -22.75 -14.78 12.25
N ASP A 243 -23.31 -15.78 11.56
CA ASP A 243 -24.49 -16.52 12.07
C ASP A 243 -24.12 -17.46 13.22
N ASP A 244 -22.86 -17.92 13.28
CA ASP A 244 -22.32 -18.71 14.37
C ASP A 244 -21.90 -17.85 15.58
N THR A 245 -21.75 -16.54 15.41
CA THR A 245 -21.49 -15.63 16.52
C THR A 245 -22.84 -15.20 17.11
N ARG A 246 -23.10 -15.54 18.36
CA ARG A 246 -24.29 -15.06 19.10
C ARG A 246 -24.20 -13.57 19.48
N LEU A 247 -23.45 -12.77 18.69
CA LEU A 247 -23.29 -11.35 18.92
C LEU A 247 -24.54 -10.59 18.50
N ASN A 248 -25.03 -9.76 19.42
CA ASN A 248 -26.13 -8.84 19.13
C ASN A 248 -25.69 -7.74 18.15
N ALA A 249 -26.63 -7.16 17.41
CA ALA A 249 -26.34 -6.07 16.46
C ALA A 249 -25.56 -4.91 17.13
N TRP A 250 -25.90 -4.58 18.38
CA TRP A 250 -25.19 -3.54 19.15
C TRP A 250 -23.72 -3.89 19.43
N GLN A 251 -23.42 -5.15 19.74
CA GLN A 251 -22.04 -5.62 19.97
C GLN A 251 -21.19 -5.55 18.70
N ARG A 252 -21.78 -5.93 17.55
CA ARG A 252 -21.13 -5.81 16.24
C ARG A 252 -20.84 -4.35 15.89
N GLN A 253 -21.81 -3.45 16.16
CA GLN A 253 -21.62 -2.01 15.96
C GLN A 253 -20.53 -1.44 16.86
N LEU A 254 -20.50 -1.84 18.14
CA LEU A 254 -19.45 -1.42 19.07
C LEU A 254 -18.06 -1.89 18.61
N MET A 255 -17.94 -3.16 18.20
CA MET A 255 -16.67 -3.68 17.66
C MET A 255 -16.25 -2.92 16.41
N LEU A 256 -17.17 -2.64 15.49
CA LEU A 256 -16.91 -1.84 14.30
C LEU A 256 -16.42 -0.44 14.67
N PHE A 257 -17.08 0.21 15.64
CA PHE A 257 -16.70 1.53 16.12
C PHE A 257 -15.32 1.52 16.77
N VAL A 258 -15.00 0.53 17.60
CA VAL A 258 -13.67 0.38 18.24
C VAL A 258 -12.60 0.12 17.17
N GLY A 259 -12.85 -0.77 16.22
CA GLY A 259 -11.87 -1.10 15.17
C GLY A 259 -11.65 0.04 14.20
N ILE A 260 -12.70 0.47 13.50
CA ILE A 260 -12.60 1.54 12.48
C ILE A 260 -12.35 2.91 13.12
N GLY A 261 -13.06 3.26 14.18
CA GLY A 261 -12.85 4.52 14.92
C GLY A 261 -11.45 4.57 15.54
N GLY A 262 -10.94 3.43 16.02
CA GLY A 262 -9.57 3.32 16.52
C GLY A 262 -8.53 3.59 15.43
N LEU A 263 -8.73 3.09 14.20
CA LEU A 263 -7.83 3.38 13.06
C LEU A 263 -7.80 4.89 12.73
N TRP A 264 -8.94 5.56 12.83
CA TRP A 264 -9.01 7.02 12.64
C TRP A 264 -8.29 7.80 13.74
N PHE A 265 -8.14 7.22 14.92
CA PHE A 265 -7.43 7.85 16.02
C PHE A 265 -5.90 7.78 15.87
N ILE A 266 -5.35 6.88 15.02
CA ILE A 266 -3.90 6.69 14.88
C ILE A 266 -3.17 7.97 14.45
N PRO A 267 -3.62 8.76 13.46
CA PRO A 267 -2.96 10.02 13.12
C PRO A 267 -2.96 11.02 14.28
N THR A 268 -4.05 11.10 15.04
CA THR A 268 -4.14 11.96 16.24
C THR A 268 -3.17 11.48 17.31
N PHE A 269 -3.10 10.17 17.56
CA PHE A 269 -2.14 9.54 18.47
C PHE A 269 -0.70 9.89 18.09
N HIS A 270 -0.34 9.73 16.82
CA HIS A 270 0.99 10.08 16.32
C HIS A 270 1.31 11.57 16.50
N ASN A 271 0.35 12.45 16.19
CA ASN A 271 0.55 13.90 16.35
C ASN A 271 0.77 14.32 17.80
N ILE A 272 0.08 13.69 18.75
CA ILE A 272 0.21 14.01 20.20
C ILE A 272 1.49 13.40 20.76
N THR A 273 1.76 12.12 20.48
CA THR A 273 2.84 11.38 21.15
C THR A 273 4.16 11.43 20.41
N LYS A 274 4.15 11.74 19.11
CA LYS A 274 5.29 11.63 18.17
C LYS A 274 5.84 10.20 18.06
N LEU A 275 5.15 9.20 18.61
CA LEU A 275 5.51 7.80 18.48
C LEU A 275 5.09 7.28 17.10
N SER A 276 5.81 6.28 16.60
CA SER A 276 5.52 5.68 15.28
C SER A 276 4.07 5.14 15.21
N PRO A 277 3.40 5.30 14.07
CA PRO A 277 2.00 4.90 13.87
C PRO A 277 1.69 3.43 14.21
N PHE A 278 2.67 2.52 14.06
CA PHE A 278 2.44 1.10 14.34
C PHE A 278 2.05 0.85 15.81
N LEU A 279 2.56 1.66 16.74
CA LEU A 279 2.22 1.51 18.15
C LEU A 279 0.75 1.87 18.40
N GLY A 280 0.23 2.90 17.72
CA GLY A 280 -1.20 3.23 17.74
C GLY A 280 -2.06 2.09 17.18
N ALA A 281 -1.64 1.47 16.07
CA ALA A 281 -2.34 0.33 15.49
C ALA A 281 -2.36 -0.89 16.42
N LEU A 282 -1.24 -1.21 17.09
CA LEU A 282 -1.17 -2.27 18.09
C LEU A 282 -2.05 -1.99 19.31
N CYS A 283 -2.14 -0.73 19.74
CA CYS A 283 -3.03 -0.33 20.82
C CYS A 283 -4.50 -0.58 20.45
N VAL A 284 -4.93 -0.15 19.27
CA VAL A 284 -6.28 -0.41 18.76
C VAL A 284 -6.56 -1.91 18.64
N LEU A 285 -5.60 -2.68 18.10
CA LEU A 285 -5.71 -4.13 18.01
C LEU A 285 -5.90 -4.75 19.39
N SER A 286 -5.11 -4.36 20.38
CA SER A 286 -5.18 -4.92 21.73
C SER A 286 -6.55 -4.68 22.38
N ILE A 287 -7.07 -3.47 22.26
CA ILE A 287 -8.40 -3.10 22.78
C ILE A 287 -9.50 -3.93 22.07
N LEU A 288 -9.46 -3.97 20.74
CA LEU A 288 -10.44 -4.72 19.94
C LEU A 288 -10.38 -6.22 20.27
N TRP A 289 -9.18 -6.76 20.46
CA TRP A 289 -9.00 -8.17 20.81
C TRP A 289 -9.59 -8.49 22.17
N ILE A 290 -9.34 -7.65 23.18
CA ILE A 290 -9.94 -7.81 24.52
C ILE A 290 -11.47 -7.76 24.42
N VAL A 291 -12.04 -6.78 23.71
CA VAL A 291 -13.48 -6.66 23.49
C VAL A 291 -14.04 -7.90 22.82
N ASN A 292 -13.33 -8.42 21.80
CA ASN A 292 -13.71 -9.64 21.09
C ASN A 292 -13.75 -10.87 22.03
N GLU A 293 -12.76 -11.03 22.88
CA GLU A 293 -12.72 -12.15 23.85
C GLU A 293 -13.84 -12.04 24.89
N ILE A 294 -14.09 -10.84 25.40
CA ILE A 294 -15.18 -10.61 26.37
C ILE A 294 -16.54 -11.00 25.75
N PHE A 295 -16.80 -10.59 24.51
CA PHE A 295 -18.06 -10.86 23.83
C PHE A 295 -18.22 -12.32 23.42
N ASN A 296 -17.14 -12.99 23.05
CA ASN A 296 -17.13 -14.38 22.62
C ASN A 296 -16.84 -15.39 23.75
N ARG A 297 -16.78 -14.94 25.01
CA ARG A 297 -16.41 -15.76 26.18
C ARG A 297 -17.24 -17.05 26.34
N LYS A 298 -18.49 -17.07 25.87
CA LYS A 298 -19.39 -18.23 25.91
C LYS A 298 -19.15 -19.25 24.77
N LEU A 299 -18.33 -18.90 23.77
CA LEU A 299 -18.05 -19.72 22.58
C LEU A 299 -16.68 -20.41 22.64
N MET A 300 -15.97 -20.34 23.76
CA MET A 300 -14.64 -20.95 23.94
C MET A 300 -14.69 -22.47 24.15
N ASN A 301 -15.58 -23.18 23.46
CA ASN A 301 -15.40 -24.60 23.21
C ASN A 301 -14.37 -24.79 22.08
N MET A 302 -13.25 -25.44 22.40
CA MET A 302 -12.08 -25.59 21.51
C MET A 302 -12.42 -26.20 20.14
N ASP A 303 -13.45 -27.02 20.03
CA ASP A 303 -13.87 -27.66 18.78
C ASP A 303 -14.45 -26.66 17.76
N ALA A 304 -15.17 -25.61 18.21
CA ALA A 304 -15.71 -24.57 17.35
C ALA A 304 -14.64 -23.58 16.83
N MET A 305 -13.51 -23.43 17.54
CA MET A 305 -12.39 -22.59 17.11
C MET A 305 -11.62 -23.20 15.94
N VAL A 306 -11.54 -24.53 15.85
CA VAL A 306 -10.84 -25.25 14.77
C VAL A 306 -11.65 -25.23 13.47
N GLU A 307 -12.97 -25.14 13.54
CA GLU A 307 -13.86 -25.07 12.38
C GLU A 307 -13.97 -23.68 11.74
N ARG A 308 -13.62 -22.62 12.46
CA ARG A 308 -13.58 -21.24 11.94
C ARG A 308 -12.38 -21.04 11.00
N ARG A 309 -12.42 -21.70 9.87
CA ARG A 309 -11.41 -21.53 8.81
C ARG A 309 -11.62 -20.18 8.13
N THR A 310 -10.80 -19.19 8.51
CA THR A 310 -10.52 -18.05 7.62
C THR A 310 -10.20 -18.61 6.24
N PRO A 311 -10.76 -18.11 5.13
CA PRO A 311 -10.37 -18.62 3.83
C PRO A 311 -8.84 -18.63 3.78
N ARG A 312 -8.27 -19.79 3.58
CA ARG A 312 -6.79 -19.99 3.52
C ARG A 312 -6.14 -19.00 2.54
N VAL A 313 -6.92 -18.55 1.56
CA VAL A 313 -6.54 -17.53 0.58
C VAL A 313 -6.25 -16.18 1.22
N LEU A 314 -7.05 -15.73 2.21
CA LEU A 314 -6.85 -14.45 2.92
C LEU A 314 -5.62 -14.52 3.81
N GLN A 315 -5.49 -15.57 4.63
CA GLN A 315 -4.31 -15.73 5.51
C GLN A 315 -3.02 -15.83 4.71
N TYR A 316 -3.04 -16.59 3.61
CA TYR A 316 -1.87 -16.74 2.76
C TYR A 316 -1.53 -15.43 2.03
N GLY A 317 -2.53 -14.68 1.56
CA GLY A 317 -2.34 -13.38 0.91
C GLY A 317 -1.75 -12.32 1.84
N VAL A 318 -2.22 -12.26 3.09
CA VAL A 318 -1.73 -11.33 4.11
C VAL A 318 -0.25 -11.58 4.44
N ILE A 319 0.11 -12.84 4.70
CA ILE A 319 1.50 -13.20 5.00
C ILE A 319 2.42 -12.89 3.82
N GLN A 320 1.99 -13.20 2.59
CA GLN A 320 2.77 -12.90 1.40
C GLN A 320 2.98 -11.41 1.20
N MET A 321 1.96 -10.57 1.45
CA MET A 321 2.07 -9.12 1.34
C MET A 321 3.06 -8.56 2.37
N ILE A 322 2.97 -8.98 3.62
CA ILE A 322 3.88 -8.55 4.69
C ILE A 322 5.34 -8.92 4.34
N LEU A 323 5.57 -10.15 3.92
CA LEU A 323 6.88 -10.62 3.52
C LEU A 323 7.39 -9.90 2.25
N PHE A 324 6.51 -9.60 1.31
CA PHE A 324 6.86 -8.82 0.13
C PHE A 324 7.29 -7.39 0.48
N VAL A 325 6.53 -6.70 1.33
CA VAL A 325 6.85 -5.35 1.81
C VAL A 325 8.20 -5.34 2.52
N MET A 326 8.43 -6.28 3.44
CA MET A 326 9.71 -6.43 4.15
C MET A 326 10.87 -6.63 3.18
N GLY A 327 10.73 -7.59 2.26
CA GLY A 327 11.77 -7.91 1.27
C GLY A 327 12.07 -6.73 0.34
N MET A 328 11.05 -6.02 -0.13
CA MET A 328 11.23 -4.86 -1.00
C MET A 328 11.89 -3.68 -0.28
N MET A 329 11.51 -3.37 0.96
CA MET A 329 12.17 -2.33 1.73
C MET A 329 13.66 -2.63 1.95
N MET A 330 13.99 -3.89 2.21
CA MET A 330 15.38 -4.33 2.34
C MET A 330 16.14 -4.26 1.01
N ALA A 331 15.50 -4.66 -0.11
CA ALA A 331 16.12 -4.65 -1.43
C ALA A 331 16.37 -3.21 -1.94
N VAL A 332 15.38 -2.33 -1.82
CA VAL A 332 15.54 -0.91 -2.20
C VAL A 332 16.49 -0.19 -1.24
N GLY A 333 16.45 -0.54 0.05
CA GLY A 333 17.35 0.02 1.05
C GLY A 333 18.82 -0.22 0.71
N VAL A 334 19.19 -1.44 0.35
CA VAL A 334 20.60 -1.74 -0.02
C VAL A 334 21.01 -1.05 -1.33
N VAL A 335 20.09 -0.88 -2.28
CA VAL A 335 20.38 -0.15 -3.53
C VAL A 335 20.60 1.34 -3.25
N LYS A 336 19.79 1.94 -2.36
CA LYS A 336 20.00 3.32 -1.92
C LYS A 336 21.36 3.48 -1.24
N GLU A 337 21.67 2.64 -0.26
CA GLU A 337 22.95 2.69 0.46
C GLU A 337 24.18 2.41 -0.44
N SER A 338 23.99 1.72 -1.56
CA SER A 338 25.07 1.47 -2.52
C SER A 338 25.35 2.65 -3.46
N GLY A 339 24.63 3.79 -3.34
CA GLY A 339 24.77 4.98 -4.20
C GLY A 339 24.23 4.80 -5.62
N ALA A 340 23.55 3.68 -5.92
CA ALA A 340 23.06 3.40 -7.27
C ALA A 340 22.00 4.40 -7.76
N PHE A 341 21.20 4.95 -6.85
CA PHE A 341 20.21 5.98 -7.20
C PHE A 341 20.88 7.32 -7.52
N ASP A 342 21.94 7.68 -6.82
CA ASP A 342 22.70 8.91 -7.08
C ASP A 342 23.45 8.82 -8.41
N ASP A 343 24.06 7.66 -8.71
CA ASP A 343 24.65 7.37 -10.02
C ASP A 343 23.62 7.47 -11.15
N LEU A 344 22.42 6.94 -10.94
CA LEU A 344 21.32 7.02 -11.91
C LEU A 344 20.86 8.46 -12.14
N MET A 345 20.70 9.23 -11.08
CA MET A 345 20.32 10.64 -11.17
C MET A 345 21.39 11.49 -11.87
N ASN A 346 22.65 11.25 -11.58
CA ASN A 346 23.78 11.91 -12.26
C ASN A 346 23.83 11.57 -13.76
N LEU A 347 23.51 10.33 -14.12
CA LEU A 347 23.45 9.89 -15.53
C LEU A 347 22.30 10.55 -16.29
N LEU A 348 21.15 10.73 -15.64
CA LEU A 348 19.93 11.26 -16.27
C LEU A 348 19.91 12.80 -16.37
N GLY A 349 20.60 13.52 -15.51
CA GLY A 349 20.45 14.97 -15.42
C GLY A 349 21.70 15.81 -15.19
N GLY A 350 22.88 15.21 -15.02
CA GLY A 350 24.13 15.97 -14.85
C GLY A 350 24.14 16.95 -13.68
N GLY A 351 23.55 16.59 -12.56
CA GLY A 351 23.76 17.25 -11.24
C GLY A 351 23.13 18.64 -11.03
N GLU A 352 22.83 19.40 -12.07
CA GLU A 352 22.36 20.81 -11.94
C GLU A 352 20.88 21.02 -12.22
N VAL A 353 20.21 20.13 -12.98
CA VAL A 353 18.80 20.26 -13.31
C VAL A 353 18.01 19.14 -12.66
N ARG A 354 17.31 19.44 -11.58
CA ARG A 354 16.38 18.47 -10.97
C ARG A 354 15.25 18.18 -11.94
N PRO A 355 14.96 16.91 -12.25
CA PRO A 355 13.92 16.54 -13.18
C PRO A 355 12.56 17.07 -12.72
N ASN A 356 11.70 17.42 -13.68
CA ASN A 356 10.35 17.90 -13.41
C ASN A 356 9.56 16.87 -12.60
N VAL A 357 8.98 17.27 -11.47
CA VAL A 357 8.16 16.43 -10.57
C VAL A 357 7.08 15.65 -11.32
N TRP A 358 6.44 16.29 -12.31
CA TRP A 358 5.40 15.68 -13.13
C TRP A 358 5.94 14.55 -14.02
N LEU A 359 7.15 14.73 -14.56
CA LEU A 359 7.81 13.71 -15.37
C LEU A 359 8.16 12.48 -14.52
N HIS A 360 8.67 12.67 -13.30
CA HIS A 360 8.91 11.59 -12.35
C HIS A 360 7.61 10.85 -12.01
N GLY A 361 6.53 11.59 -11.73
CA GLY A 361 5.23 10.97 -11.45
C GLY A 361 4.72 10.16 -12.64
N ILE A 362 4.77 10.70 -13.87
CA ILE A 362 4.35 9.97 -15.07
C ILE A 362 5.23 8.71 -15.27
N ALA A 363 6.54 8.82 -15.11
CA ALA A 363 7.45 7.69 -15.20
C ALA A 363 7.12 6.61 -14.16
N ALA A 364 6.87 7.00 -12.91
CA ALA A 364 6.44 6.11 -11.85
C ALA A 364 5.09 5.44 -12.19
N GLY A 365 4.13 6.19 -12.71
CA GLY A 365 2.84 5.65 -13.15
C GLY A 365 2.96 4.65 -14.29
N VAL A 366 3.78 4.93 -15.31
CA VAL A 366 4.04 3.99 -16.41
C VAL A 366 4.70 2.72 -15.89
N LEU A 367 5.72 2.84 -15.05
CA LEU A 367 6.41 1.69 -14.47
C LEU A 367 5.46 0.84 -13.61
N SER A 368 4.59 1.48 -12.83
CA SER A 368 3.60 0.84 -11.97
C SER A 368 2.49 0.11 -12.73
N THR A 369 2.34 0.31 -14.04
CA THR A 369 1.42 -0.52 -14.84
C THR A 369 1.84 -1.98 -14.88
N VAL A 370 3.15 -2.24 -14.82
CA VAL A 370 3.76 -3.57 -14.97
C VAL A 370 4.35 -4.06 -13.65
N LEU A 371 5.07 -3.19 -12.93
CA LEU A 371 5.60 -3.48 -11.61
C LEU A 371 4.55 -3.25 -10.52
N ASP A 372 4.76 -3.91 -9.39
CA ASP A 372 3.93 -3.68 -8.21
C ASP A 372 4.00 -2.22 -7.74
N ASN A 373 2.86 -1.68 -7.31
CA ASN A 373 2.74 -0.30 -6.81
C ASN A 373 3.75 -0.02 -5.71
N PHE A 374 3.82 -0.89 -4.70
CA PHE A 374 4.72 -0.70 -3.57
C PHE A 374 6.18 -0.70 -4.00
N ALA A 375 6.58 -1.66 -4.85
CA ALA A 375 7.93 -1.73 -5.38
C ALA A 375 8.29 -0.47 -6.17
N THR A 376 7.39 0.00 -7.03
CA THR A 376 7.60 1.23 -7.81
C THR A 376 7.68 2.45 -6.91
N ALA A 377 6.75 2.60 -5.97
CA ALA A 377 6.74 3.72 -5.04
C ALA A 377 8.04 3.80 -4.23
N MET A 378 8.51 2.68 -3.68
CA MET A 378 9.74 2.63 -2.88
C MET A 378 10.97 3.11 -3.66
N ASN A 379 11.09 2.77 -4.96
CA ASN A 379 12.19 3.27 -5.77
C ASN A 379 12.14 4.80 -5.91
N PHE A 380 10.98 5.33 -6.31
CA PHE A 380 10.85 6.78 -6.50
C PHE A 380 10.95 7.55 -5.18
N PHE A 381 10.45 7.02 -4.07
CA PHE A 381 10.62 7.65 -2.75
C PHE A 381 12.08 7.64 -2.26
N SER A 382 12.88 6.68 -2.73
CA SER A 382 14.29 6.59 -2.37
C SER A 382 15.22 7.42 -3.25
N LEU A 383 14.73 8.00 -4.38
CA LEU A 383 15.52 8.87 -5.25
C LEU A 383 15.84 10.22 -4.60
N HIS A 384 15.03 10.68 -3.67
CA HIS A 384 15.21 11.97 -3.00
C HIS A 384 15.04 11.81 -1.50
N ASP A 385 15.83 12.57 -0.75
CA ASP A 385 15.66 12.67 0.70
C ASP A 385 14.58 13.70 1.03
N VAL A 386 13.88 13.47 2.15
CA VAL A 386 12.89 14.40 2.65
C VAL A 386 13.59 15.57 3.29
N VAL A 387 13.34 16.77 2.79
CA VAL A 387 13.83 18.00 3.40
C VAL A 387 12.95 18.33 4.60
N GLY A 388 13.52 18.25 5.80
CA GLY A 388 12.78 18.48 7.05
C GLY A 388 12.34 19.94 7.22
N LEU A 389 11.28 20.14 8.02
CA LEU A 389 10.82 21.47 8.40
C LEU A 389 11.91 22.22 9.16
N GLY A 390 12.29 23.42 8.67
CA GLY A 390 13.34 24.24 9.27
C GLY A 390 14.72 24.08 8.66
N ASP A 391 14.92 23.19 7.69
CA ASP A 391 16.13 23.11 6.90
C ASP A 391 16.18 24.28 5.90
N PRO A 392 17.31 25.02 5.79
CA PRO A 392 17.46 26.09 4.80
C PRO A 392 17.26 25.64 3.35
N SER A 393 17.52 24.39 3.02
CA SER A 393 17.30 23.80 1.71
C SER A 393 15.82 23.71 1.33
N MET A 394 14.88 23.79 2.29
CA MET A 394 13.44 23.84 2.04
C MET A 394 13.04 25.02 1.14
N ILE A 395 13.73 26.15 1.25
CA ILE A 395 13.48 27.35 0.42
C ILE A 395 13.92 27.11 -1.03
N LEU A 396 14.98 26.34 -1.21
CA LEU A 396 15.54 26.02 -2.52
C LEU A 396 14.72 24.94 -3.25
N ASP A 397 14.18 23.96 -2.49
CA ASP A 397 13.48 22.80 -3.02
C ASP A 397 12.18 22.48 -2.28
N PRO A 398 11.15 23.32 -2.40
CA PRO A 398 9.90 23.12 -1.68
C PRO A 398 9.14 21.83 -2.11
N ASN A 399 9.41 21.32 -3.31
CA ASN A 399 8.76 20.12 -3.82
C ASN A 399 9.14 18.82 -3.09
N TYR A 400 10.32 18.79 -2.46
CA TYR A 400 10.86 17.64 -1.74
C TYR A 400 10.79 17.80 -0.21
N SER A 401 10.22 18.90 0.25
CA SER A 401 9.96 19.13 1.67
C SER A 401 8.82 18.24 2.19
N THR A 402 8.64 18.23 3.51
CA THR A 402 7.46 17.61 4.12
C THR A 402 6.19 18.20 3.51
N ASN A 403 5.27 17.35 3.07
CA ASN A 403 4.09 17.68 2.28
C ASN A 403 4.36 18.23 0.86
N GLY A 404 5.57 18.11 0.36
CA GLY A 404 5.96 18.55 -0.97
C GLY A 404 5.17 17.87 -2.09
N LEU A 405 5.09 18.54 -3.24
CA LEU A 405 4.32 18.07 -4.39
C LEU A 405 4.83 16.72 -4.92
N TYR A 406 6.14 16.48 -4.88
CA TYR A 406 6.77 15.26 -5.37
C TYR A 406 6.13 14.00 -4.79
N TRP A 407 5.97 13.94 -3.47
CA TRP A 407 5.44 12.79 -2.77
C TRP A 407 4.01 12.48 -3.16
N GLN A 408 3.19 13.52 -3.31
CA GLN A 408 1.78 13.39 -3.68
C GLN A 408 1.61 12.95 -5.13
N VAL A 409 2.40 13.53 -6.05
CA VAL A 409 2.34 13.20 -7.48
C VAL A 409 2.81 11.78 -7.74
N VAL A 410 3.90 11.35 -7.11
CA VAL A 410 4.41 9.99 -7.26
C VAL A 410 3.41 8.98 -6.67
N ALA A 411 2.91 9.20 -5.45
CA ALA A 411 1.93 8.31 -4.82
C ALA A 411 0.65 8.18 -5.67
N TYR A 412 0.13 9.29 -6.19
CA TYR A 412 -1.04 9.28 -7.06
C TYR A 412 -0.78 8.53 -8.37
N CYS A 413 0.32 8.83 -9.06
CA CYS A 413 0.63 8.24 -10.35
C CYS A 413 0.89 6.74 -10.26
N VAL A 414 1.55 6.28 -9.20
CA VAL A 414 1.78 4.85 -8.93
C VAL A 414 0.43 4.13 -8.79
N MET A 415 -0.48 4.63 -7.97
CA MET A 415 -1.82 4.08 -7.82
C MET A 415 -2.60 4.07 -9.14
N ALA A 416 -2.59 5.19 -9.89
CA ALA A 416 -3.30 5.30 -11.16
C ALA A 416 -2.73 4.34 -12.22
N GLY A 417 -1.39 4.20 -12.28
CA GLY A 417 -0.70 3.26 -13.15
C GLY A 417 -1.07 1.81 -12.88
N GLY A 418 -1.05 1.39 -11.63
CA GLY A 418 -1.41 0.03 -11.21
C GLY A 418 -2.84 -0.39 -11.60
N ASN A 419 -3.73 0.57 -11.76
CA ASN A 419 -5.10 0.35 -12.21
C ASN A 419 -5.24 0.06 -13.70
N VAL A 420 -4.24 0.38 -14.53
CA VAL A 420 -4.34 0.28 -16.00
C VAL A 420 -4.29 -1.16 -16.49
N LEU A 421 -3.34 -1.96 -16.04
CA LEU A 421 -3.22 -3.36 -16.42
C LEU A 421 -3.79 -4.31 -15.36
N GLY A 422 -3.98 -3.85 -14.14
CA GLY A 422 -4.46 -4.64 -13.00
C GLY A 422 -3.45 -5.66 -12.47
N ILE A 423 -2.30 -5.84 -13.11
CA ILE A 423 -1.20 -6.68 -12.62
C ILE A 423 -0.24 -5.91 -11.72
N GLY A 424 -0.21 -4.60 -11.83
CA GLY A 424 0.60 -3.70 -10.99
C GLY A 424 0.13 -3.60 -9.54
N THR A 425 -0.95 -4.28 -9.15
CA THR A 425 -1.44 -4.31 -7.77
C THR A 425 -1.73 -5.73 -7.31
N ILE A 426 -1.44 -6.02 -6.03
CA ILE A 426 -1.79 -7.32 -5.43
C ILE A 426 -3.31 -7.55 -5.47
N SER A 427 -4.09 -6.49 -5.25
CA SER A 427 -5.56 -6.51 -5.36
C SER A 427 -6.04 -6.89 -6.76
N GLY A 428 -5.41 -6.38 -7.81
CA GLY A 428 -5.71 -6.72 -9.19
C GLY A 428 -5.37 -8.17 -9.54
N LEU A 429 -4.25 -8.67 -9.03
CA LEU A 429 -3.91 -10.08 -9.18
C LEU A 429 -4.90 -11.00 -8.46
N ALA A 430 -5.38 -10.60 -7.27
CA ALA A 430 -6.43 -11.33 -6.56
C ALA A 430 -7.71 -11.42 -7.40
N LEU A 431 -8.16 -10.30 -7.98
CA LEU A 431 -9.30 -10.27 -8.89
C LEU A 431 -9.10 -11.20 -10.09
N MET A 432 -7.94 -11.11 -10.75
CA MET A 432 -7.63 -11.93 -11.93
C MET A 432 -7.60 -13.42 -11.60
N LYS A 433 -7.04 -13.79 -10.45
CA LYS A 433 -7.02 -15.18 -9.98
C LYS A 433 -8.42 -15.68 -9.62
N MET A 434 -9.24 -14.88 -8.91
CA MET A 434 -10.59 -15.27 -8.48
C MET A 434 -11.57 -15.44 -9.66
N GLU A 435 -11.51 -14.54 -10.64
CA GLU A 435 -12.41 -14.56 -11.79
C GLU A 435 -11.80 -15.22 -13.04
N HIS A 436 -10.59 -15.81 -12.93
CA HIS A 436 -9.83 -16.38 -14.05
C HIS A 436 -9.74 -15.43 -15.25
N MET A 437 -9.47 -14.15 -14.97
CA MET A 437 -9.46 -13.07 -15.96
C MET A 437 -8.05 -12.89 -16.57
N HIS A 438 -8.00 -12.76 -17.90
CA HIS A 438 -6.75 -12.47 -18.59
C HIS A 438 -6.46 -10.95 -18.60
N MET A 439 -5.20 -10.58 -18.43
CA MET A 439 -4.74 -9.18 -18.49
C MET A 439 -5.20 -8.48 -19.78
N GLY A 440 -5.13 -9.14 -20.94
CA GLY A 440 -5.57 -8.55 -22.21
C GLY A 440 -7.06 -8.19 -22.24
N TRP A 441 -7.92 -9.01 -21.61
CA TRP A 441 -9.34 -8.67 -21.47
C TRP A 441 -9.53 -7.47 -20.55
N PHE A 442 -8.81 -7.44 -19.42
CA PHE A 442 -8.88 -6.34 -18.48
C PHE A 442 -8.47 -5.02 -19.15
N PHE A 443 -7.31 -4.98 -19.80
CA PHE A 443 -6.85 -3.78 -20.49
C PHE A 443 -7.83 -3.28 -21.55
N ARG A 444 -8.29 -4.18 -22.44
CA ARG A 444 -9.21 -3.82 -23.53
C ARG A 444 -10.56 -3.30 -23.05
N ASN A 445 -11.08 -3.79 -21.92
CA ASN A 445 -12.42 -3.45 -21.45
C ASN A 445 -12.41 -2.41 -20.32
N ILE A 446 -11.40 -2.44 -19.44
CA ILE A 446 -11.34 -1.66 -18.21
C ILE A 446 -10.13 -0.71 -18.22
N GLY A 447 -8.94 -1.21 -18.55
CA GLY A 447 -7.67 -0.51 -18.36
C GLY A 447 -7.61 0.85 -19.04
N TRP A 448 -8.09 0.97 -20.28
CA TRP A 448 -8.11 2.26 -20.95
C TRP A 448 -9.07 3.27 -20.27
N LYS A 449 -10.15 2.80 -19.64
CA LYS A 449 -11.08 3.65 -18.87
C LYS A 449 -10.41 4.11 -17.57
N ALA A 450 -9.68 3.19 -16.92
CA ALA A 450 -8.87 3.50 -15.75
C ALA A 450 -7.78 4.54 -16.08
N LEU A 451 -7.15 4.42 -17.26
CA LEU A 451 -6.19 5.42 -17.76
C LEU A 451 -6.84 6.79 -17.93
N VAL A 452 -8.04 6.86 -18.53
CA VAL A 452 -8.77 8.14 -18.68
C VAL A 452 -9.08 8.75 -17.30
N GLY A 453 -9.56 7.95 -16.35
CA GLY A 453 -9.78 8.42 -14.98
C GLY A 453 -8.50 8.87 -14.27
N GLY A 454 -7.41 8.10 -14.44
CA GLY A 454 -6.10 8.42 -13.89
C GLY A 454 -5.54 9.74 -14.42
N VAL A 455 -5.60 9.96 -15.75
CA VAL A 455 -5.17 11.22 -16.39
C VAL A 455 -6.04 12.39 -15.93
N ALA A 456 -7.35 12.19 -15.84
CA ALA A 456 -8.26 13.24 -15.35
C ALA A 456 -7.93 13.64 -13.89
N GLY A 457 -7.67 12.66 -13.02
CA GLY A 457 -7.26 12.97 -11.65
C GLY A 457 -5.88 13.62 -11.55
N LEU A 458 -4.91 13.24 -12.41
CA LEU A 458 -3.62 13.93 -12.49
C LEU A 458 -3.78 15.39 -12.93
N ALA A 459 -4.67 15.66 -13.90
CA ALA A 459 -4.99 17.01 -14.32
C ALA A 459 -5.65 17.82 -13.20
N ILE A 460 -6.52 17.20 -12.39
CA ILE A 460 -7.11 17.82 -11.20
C ILE A 460 -6.03 18.14 -10.17
N LEU A 461 -5.09 17.22 -9.91
CA LEU A 461 -3.97 17.45 -9.00
C LEU A 461 -3.10 18.62 -9.47
N TRP A 462 -2.80 18.66 -10.76
CA TRP A 462 -2.07 19.77 -11.37
C TRP A 462 -2.82 21.10 -11.23
N LEU A 463 -4.13 21.11 -11.51
CA LEU A 463 -4.96 22.31 -11.43
C LEU A 463 -5.09 22.79 -9.98
N SER A 464 -5.30 21.88 -9.03
CA SER A 464 -5.39 22.24 -7.60
C SER A 464 -4.10 22.88 -7.11
N HIS A 465 -2.95 22.33 -7.49
CA HIS A 465 -1.64 22.89 -7.14
C HIS A 465 -1.41 24.28 -7.78
N THR A 466 -1.78 24.47 -9.05
CA THR A 466 -1.60 25.76 -9.74
C THR A 466 -2.55 26.84 -9.23
N LEU A 467 -3.81 26.49 -8.92
CA LEU A 467 -4.81 27.46 -8.41
C LEU A 467 -4.56 27.85 -6.95
N MET A 468 -4.10 26.92 -6.12
CA MET A 468 -3.86 27.18 -4.71
C MET A 468 -2.48 27.79 -4.44
N GLY A 469 -1.66 28.00 -5.50
CA GLY A 469 -0.41 28.76 -5.46
C GLY A 469 0.58 28.30 -4.37
N GLY A 470 0.63 26.98 -4.06
CA GLY A 470 1.44 26.45 -2.99
C GLY A 470 0.94 26.76 -1.57
N THR A 471 -0.17 27.48 -1.42
CA THR A 471 -0.67 27.98 -0.12
C THR A 471 -1.19 26.89 0.82
N ILE A 472 -1.54 25.70 0.30
CA ILE A 472 -1.95 24.55 1.14
C ILE A 472 -0.80 24.09 2.06
N TYR A 473 0.43 24.30 1.64
CA TYR A 473 1.64 23.87 2.37
C TYR A 473 1.99 24.75 3.57
N LEU A 474 1.40 25.94 3.65
CA LEU A 474 1.69 26.93 4.70
C LEU A 474 0.56 27.09 5.74
N MET A 475 -0.61 26.48 5.54
CA MET A 475 -1.77 26.68 6.40
C MET A 475 -2.02 25.57 7.45
N ILE A 476 -1.18 24.54 7.51
CA ILE A 476 -1.28 23.43 8.48
C ILE A 476 0.12 23.13 9.01
#